data_34d0a18bfef8ff444899feeadfd8862e
#
_entry.id   34d0a18bfef8ff444899feeadfd8862e
#
_cell.length_a   1.000
_cell.length_b   1.000
_cell.length_c   1.000
_cell.angle_alpha   90.00
_cell.angle_beta   90.00
_cell.angle_gamma   90.00
#
_symmetry.space_group_name_H-M   'P 1'
#
loop_
_entity.id
_entity.type
_entity.pdbx_description
1 polymer ?
#
loop_
_entity_poly.entity_id
_entity_poly.type
_entity_poly.pdbx_seq_one_letter_code
_entity_poly.pdbx_strand_id
1 'polypeptide(L)'
;MKTLNNIKKIWGAALIGIASFMLLGCQEAAQKGDGLLMTGTSSDRLVKFAIDGFPSAYAVSVTSTSRVESDIQVNLAVDASLVDTYNEEMGTNYYPIPDKSYTFENPEVTISAGQAISSAASLSIADDSEFVPGRVYLIPVTIKSATGDL
;
A
#
# COMPACT_ATOMS: atom_id res chain seq x y z
N MET A 1 2.49 72.82 4.39
CA MET A 1 1.50 72.12 3.56
C MET A 1 2.19 71.12 2.59
N LYS A 2 2.90 70.13 3.07
CA LYS A 2 3.59 69.13 2.30
C LYS A 2 3.96 67.94 3.24
N THR A 3 3.03 67.15 3.70
CA THR A 3 3.36 65.90 4.42
C THR A 3 2.12 65.00 4.59
N LEU A 4 1.45 64.68 3.48
CA LEU A 4 0.30 63.75 3.57
C LEU A 4 0.20 62.76 2.39
N ASN A 5 1.29 62.60 1.61
CA ASN A 5 1.24 61.73 0.43
C ASN A 5 2.06 60.44 0.51
N ASN A 6 2.69 60.13 1.65
CA ASN A 6 3.55 58.95 1.74
C ASN A 6 2.99 57.77 2.57
N ILE A 7 1.75 57.88 3.06
CA ILE A 7 1.18 56.77 3.89
C ILE A 7 0.34 55.79 3.05
N LYS A 8 0.00 56.09 1.80
CA LYS A 8 -0.83 55.20 0.97
C LYS A 8 -0.09 54.16 0.13
N LYS A 9 1.24 54.09 0.21
CA LYS A 9 2.06 53.16 -0.58
C LYS A 9 2.58 51.95 0.18
N ILE A 10 2.36 51.82 1.47
CA ILE A 10 2.92 50.72 2.30
C ILE A 10 1.88 49.63 2.59
N TRP A 11 0.60 49.87 2.36
CA TRP A 11 -0.46 48.88 2.64
C TRP A 11 -0.85 47.96 1.47
N GLY A 12 -0.26 48.17 0.29
CA GLY A 12 -0.53 47.35 -0.90
C GLY A 12 0.37 46.11 -1.07
N ALA A 13 1.46 46.01 -0.32
CA ALA A 13 2.46 44.94 -0.51
C ALA A 13 2.36 43.77 0.51
N ALA A 14 1.56 43.93 1.56
CA ALA A 14 1.46 42.90 2.62
C ALA A 14 0.33 41.90 2.43
N LEU A 15 -0.56 42.06 1.44
CA LEU A 15 -1.71 41.18 1.20
C LEU A 15 -1.52 40.18 0.08
N ILE A 16 -0.40 40.22 -0.66
CA ILE A 16 -0.10 39.26 -1.73
C ILE A 16 0.70 38.04 -1.23
N GLY A 17 1.31 38.17 -0.03
CA GLY A 17 2.15 37.10 0.54
C GLY A 17 1.41 35.97 1.27
N ILE A 18 0.11 36.14 1.58
CA ILE A 18 -0.62 35.12 2.38
C ILE A 18 -1.49 34.21 1.52
N ALA A 19 -1.80 34.58 0.28
CA ALA A 19 -2.61 33.74 -0.61
C ALA A 19 -1.82 32.64 -1.35
N SER A 20 -0.49 32.68 -1.33
CA SER A 20 0.35 31.66 -2.00
C SER A 20 0.73 30.46 -1.13
N PHE A 21 0.39 30.46 0.16
CA PHE A 21 0.81 29.37 1.05
C PHE A 21 -0.29 28.35 1.34
N MET A 22 -1.50 28.54 0.80
CA MET A 22 -2.62 27.60 0.99
C MET A 22 -2.88 26.67 -0.20
N LEU A 23 -2.04 26.65 -1.22
CA LEU A 23 -2.24 25.76 -2.38
C LEU A 23 -1.26 24.59 -2.46
N LEU A 24 -0.43 24.37 -1.43
CA LEU A 24 0.52 23.26 -1.39
C LEU A 24 0.05 22.06 -0.55
N GLY A 25 -1.17 22.11 -0.03
CA GLY A 25 -1.69 21.07 0.85
C GLY A 25 -2.67 20.07 0.24
N CYS A 26 -2.94 20.10 -1.07
CA CYS A 26 -3.96 19.25 -1.70
C CYS A 26 -3.50 18.56 -2.99
N GLN A 27 -2.24 18.29 -3.15
CA GLN A 27 -1.74 17.60 -4.36
C GLN A 27 -1.39 16.13 -4.18
N GLU A 28 -1.65 15.54 -3.00
CA GLU A 28 -1.44 14.09 -2.80
C GLU A 28 -2.70 13.24 -2.99
N ALA A 29 -3.84 13.83 -3.29
CA ALA A 29 -5.10 13.08 -3.43
C ALA A 29 -5.53 12.81 -4.88
N ALA A 30 -4.69 13.05 -5.87
CA ALA A 30 -5.06 12.87 -7.27
C ALA A 30 -3.93 12.29 -8.13
N GLN A 31 -3.22 11.28 -7.63
CA GLN A 31 -2.70 10.29 -8.57
C GLN A 31 -3.84 9.31 -8.87
N LYS A 32 -4.73 9.76 -9.73
CA LYS A 32 -5.62 8.92 -10.50
C LYS A 32 -4.75 8.29 -11.60
N GLY A 33 -3.78 7.48 -11.17
CA GLY A 33 -3.05 6.61 -12.04
C GLY A 33 -3.76 5.26 -12.05
N ASP A 34 -3.91 4.67 -13.20
CA ASP A 34 -4.22 3.26 -13.31
C ASP A 34 -3.17 2.51 -12.49
N GLY A 35 -3.58 1.96 -11.36
CA GLY A 35 -2.69 1.41 -10.35
C GLY A 35 -3.08 -0.01 -9.99
N LEU A 36 -2.09 -0.79 -9.57
CA LEU A 36 -2.30 -2.11 -8.99
C LEU A 36 -2.33 -1.99 -7.47
N LEU A 37 -3.30 -2.68 -6.87
CA LEU A 37 -3.51 -2.73 -5.43
C LEU A 37 -3.62 -4.18 -4.98
N MET A 38 -3.17 -4.48 -3.77
CA MET A 38 -3.44 -5.79 -3.15
C MET A 38 -4.93 -5.89 -2.82
N THR A 39 -5.58 -6.97 -3.25
CA THR A 39 -7.02 -7.15 -3.03
C THR A 39 -7.34 -7.34 -1.55
N GLY A 40 -8.40 -6.70 -1.08
CA GLY A 40 -8.93 -6.88 0.27
C GLY A 40 -8.19 -6.10 1.35
N THR A 41 -7.20 -5.29 1.01
CA THR A 41 -6.53 -4.42 1.98
C THR A 41 -7.38 -3.19 2.30
N SER A 42 -7.42 -2.81 3.58
CA SER A 42 -8.05 -1.59 4.09
C SER A 42 -7.05 -0.40 4.06
N SER A 43 -7.45 0.74 4.62
CA SER A 43 -6.60 1.93 4.73
C SER A 43 -5.29 1.69 5.48
N ASP A 44 -5.27 0.73 6.40
CA ASP A 44 -4.10 0.28 7.14
C ASP A 44 -3.28 -0.80 6.42
N ARG A 45 -3.67 -1.14 5.19
CA ARG A 45 -2.98 -2.12 4.32
C ARG A 45 -2.87 -3.52 4.93
N LEU A 46 -3.74 -3.84 5.88
CA LEU A 46 -3.75 -5.11 6.61
C LEU A 46 -4.94 -5.98 6.23
N VAL A 47 -4.66 -7.28 6.13
CA VAL A 47 -5.68 -8.34 6.17
C VAL A 47 -5.43 -9.18 7.40
N LYS A 48 -6.45 -9.36 8.24
CA LYS A 48 -6.38 -10.26 9.38
C LYS A 48 -6.74 -11.67 8.91
N PHE A 49 -5.78 -12.55 9.01
CA PHE A 49 -5.93 -13.95 8.66
C PHE A 49 -6.03 -14.78 9.95
N ALA A 50 -7.20 -15.37 10.19
CA ALA A 50 -7.39 -16.26 11.31
C ALA A 50 -6.95 -17.67 10.95
N ILE A 51 -6.12 -18.28 11.81
CA ILE A 51 -5.67 -19.66 11.66
C ILE A 51 -6.61 -20.52 12.53
N ASP A 52 -7.38 -21.40 11.89
CA ASP A 52 -8.33 -22.32 12.54
C ASP A 52 -7.90 -23.79 12.32
N GLY A 53 -6.60 -24.01 12.35
CA GLY A 53 -5.97 -25.31 12.12
C GLY A 53 -4.85 -25.25 11.08
N PHE A 54 -4.10 -26.36 10.94
CA PHE A 54 -2.96 -26.41 10.03
C PHE A 54 -3.13 -27.56 9.02
N PRO A 55 -2.71 -27.35 7.74
CA PRO A 55 -2.27 -26.08 7.16
C PRO A 55 -3.47 -25.12 6.98
N SER A 56 -3.20 -23.83 7.09
CA SER A 56 -4.19 -22.80 6.84
C SER A 56 -3.75 -21.91 5.68
N ALA A 57 -4.60 -21.69 4.68
CA ALA A 57 -4.24 -21.00 3.45
C ALA A 57 -5.08 -19.74 3.22
N TYR A 58 -4.44 -18.71 2.68
CA TYR A 58 -5.04 -17.46 2.26
C TYR A 58 -4.73 -17.18 0.79
N ALA A 59 -5.77 -16.81 0.01
CA ALA A 59 -5.64 -16.45 -1.38
C ALA A 59 -5.25 -14.98 -1.53
N VAL A 60 -4.07 -14.73 -2.09
CA VAL A 60 -3.54 -13.40 -2.34
C VAL A 60 -3.75 -13.04 -3.80
N SER A 61 -4.42 -11.93 -4.08
CA SER A 61 -4.66 -11.43 -5.43
C SER A 61 -4.41 -9.93 -5.55
N VAL A 62 -4.34 -9.45 -6.78
CA VAL A 62 -4.12 -8.05 -7.13
C VAL A 62 -5.34 -7.51 -7.86
N THR A 63 -5.70 -6.28 -7.58
CA THR A 63 -6.77 -5.55 -8.26
C THR A 63 -6.20 -4.37 -9.01
N SER A 64 -6.61 -4.20 -10.26
CA SER A 64 -6.42 -2.96 -11.02
C SER A 64 -7.57 -1.98 -10.73
N THR A 65 -7.31 -0.68 -10.81
CA THR A 65 -8.31 0.37 -10.63
C THR A 65 -9.36 0.39 -11.74
N SER A 66 -9.03 -0.19 -12.90
CA SER A 66 -9.92 -0.36 -14.05
C SER A 66 -9.80 -1.77 -14.64
N ARG A 67 -10.70 -2.13 -15.56
CA ARG A 67 -10.56 -3.35 -16.36
C ARG A 67 -9.40 -3.17 -17.32
N VAL A 68 -8.51 -4.16 -17.38
CA VAL A 68 -7.34 -4.12 -18.26
C VAL A 68 -7.72 -4.51 -19.70
N GLU A 69 -7.06 -3.91 -20.68
CA GLU A 69 -7.32 -4.19 -22.10
C GLU A 69 -6.55 -5.43 -22.59
N SER A 70 -5.41 -5.72 -21.98
CA SER A 70 -4.56 -6.88 -22.27
C SER A 70 -4.19 -7.60 -20.96
N ASP A 71 -3.68 -8.83 -21.07
CA ASP A 71 -3.22 -9.58 -19.92
C ASP A 71 -2.06 -8.87 -19.22
N ILE A 72 -2.16 -8.72 -17.90
CA ILE A 72 -1.11 -8.16 -17.03
C ILE A 72 -0.59 -9.26 -16.13
N GLN A 73 0.71 -9.56 -16.25
CA GLN A 73 1.39 -10.47 -15.34
C GLN A 73 1.98 -9.69 -14.17
N VAL A 74 1.72 -10.13 -12.95
CA VAL A 74 2.18 -9.49 -11.72
C VAL A 74 2.95 -10.51 -10.91
N ASN A 75 4.19 -10.17 -10.57
CA ASN A 75 5.02 -10.96 -9.66
C ASN A 75 4.89 -10.43 -8.24
N LEU A 76 4.50 -11.31 -7.33
CA LEU A 76 4.40 -11.04 -5.90
C LEU A 76 5.60 -11.62 -5.16
N ALA A 77 5.94 -11.02 -4.04
CA ALA A 77 6.98 -11.56 -3.15
C ALA A 77 6.64 -11.24 -1.70
N VAL A 78 7.09 -12.11 -0.79
CA VAL A 78 7.14 -11.78 0.64
C VAL A 78 8.44 -11.02 0.91
N ASP A 79 8.34 -9.90 1.62
CA ASP A 79 9.48 -9.08 2.00
C ASP A 79 9.43 -8.77 3.50
N ALA A 80 10.09 -9.62 4.29
CA ALA A 80 10.12 -9.51 5.75
C ALA A 80 10.77 -8.20 6.26
N SER A 81 11.60 -7.53 5.43
CA SER A 81 12.25 -6.26 5.81
C SER A 81 11.25 -5.10 5.99
N LEU A 82 10.06 -5.24 5.42
CA LEU A 82 9.00 -4.23 5.55
C LEU A 82 8.26 -4.25 6.88
N VAL A 83 8.48 -5.26 7.73
CA VAL A 83 7.83 -5.35 9.05
C VAL A 83 8.22 -4.16 9.92
N ASP A 84 9.51 -3.82 9.98
CA ASP A 84 9.99 -2.70 10.79
C ASP A 84 9.44 -1.36 10.28
N THR A 85 9.47 -1.14 8.97
CA THR A 85 8.90 0.05 8.34
C THR A 85 7.41 0.19 8.66
N TYR A 86 6.65 -0.91 8.54
CA TYR A 86 5.23 -0.93 8.87
C TYR A 86 4.98 -0.60 10.35
N ASN A 87 5.78 -1.19 11.26
CA ASN A 87 5.68 -0.92 12.69
C ASN A 87 5.93 0.55 13.02
N GLU A 88 6.93 1.17 12.38
CA GLU A 88 7.24 2.60 12.55
C GLU A 88 6.09 3.48 12.05
N GLU A 89 5.58 3.22 10.85
CA GLU A 89 4.50 3.99 10.24
C GLU A 89 3.18 3.91 11.01
N MET A 90 2.85 2.71 11.51
CA MET A 90 1.54 2.42 12.11
C MET A 90 1.55 2.42 13.64
N GLY A 91 2.72 2.58 14.26
CA GLY A 91 2.89 2.53 15.73
C GLY A 91 2.58 1.15 16.30
N THR A 92 2.90 0.10 15.57
CA THR A 92 2.67 -1.30 15.96
C THR A 92 3.96 -1.99 16.41
N ASN A 93 3.85 -3.22 16.90
CA ASN A 93 4.99 -4.04 17.31
C ASN A 93 4.78 -5.48 16.83
N TYR A 94 4.69 -5.65 15.52
CA TYR A 94 4.54 -6.95 14.89
C TYR A 94 5.91 -7.58 14.62
N TYR A 95 5.93 -8.89 14.52
CA TYR A 95 7.11 -9.69 14.25
C TYR A 95 7.04 -10.29 12.84
N PRO A 96 8.15 -10.39 12.11
CA PRO A 96 8.14 -11.16 10.88
C PRO A 96 7.82 -12.62 11.19
N ILE A 97 7.00 -13.23 10.33
CA ILE A 97 6.73 -14.66 10.47
C ILE A 97 8.02 -15.46 10.20
N PRO A 98 8.30 -16.54 10.94
CA PRO A 98 9.43 -17.40 10.64
C PRO A 98 9.33 -18.03 9.24
N ASP A 99 10.42 -18.02 8.48
CA ASP A 99 10.46 -18.46 7.08
C ASP A 99 9.98 -19.91 6.87
N LYS A 100 10.18 -20.77 7.86
CA LYS A 100 9.78 -22.18 7.79
C LYS A 100 8.31 -22.42 8.09
N SER A 101 7.63 -21.43 8.69
CA SER A 101 6.24 -21.57 9.10
C SER A 101 5.25 -21.32 7.98
N TYR A 102 5.71 -20.82 6.83
CA TYR A 102 4.81 -20.53 5.70
C TYR A 102 5.38 -20.99 4.36
N THR A 103 4.49 -21.14 3.39
CA THR A 103 4.82 -21.31 1.97
C THR A 103 4.05 -20.28 1.16
N PHE A 104 4.68 -19.75 0.11
CA PHE A 104 4.03 -18.84 -0.82
C PHE A 104 4.13 -19.42 -2.23
N GLU A 105 3.02 -19.97 -2.71
CA GLU A 105 2.94 -20.70 -3.96
C GLU A 105 2.29 -19.87 -5.06
N ASN A 106 2.72 -20.06 -6.30
CA ASN A 106 2.24 -19.37 -7.49
C ASN A 106 2.28 -17.84 -7.33
N PRO A 107 3.43 -17.26 -6.99
CA PRO A 107 3.55 -15.83 -6.75
C PRO A 107 3.37 -15.01 -8.04
N GLU A 108 3.36 -15.62 -9.19
CA GLU A 108 3.07 -15.02 -10.48
C GLU A 108 1.57 -15.14 -10.76
N VAL A 109 0.88 -13.99 -10.72
CA VAL A 109 -0.56 -13.89 -10.92
C VAL A 109 -0.87 -13.08 -12.17
N THR A 110 -1.99 -13.35 -12.82
CA THR A 110 -2.37 -12.69 -14.08
C THR A 110 -3.74 -12.03 -13.93
N ILE A 111 -3.84 -10.74 -14.30
CA ILE A 111 -5.10 -10.07 -14.56
C ILE A 111 -5.38 -10.27 -16.05
N SER A 112 -6.39 -11.07 -16.40
CA SER A 112 -6.74 -11.33 -17.80
C SER A 112 -7.45 -10.13 -18.42
N ALA A 113 -7.31 -9.96 -19.74
CA ALA A 113 -7.99 -8.93 -20.51
C ALA A 113 -9.49 -8.88 -20.19
N GLY A 114 -10.02 -7.68 -19.99
CA GLY A 114 -11.40 -7.44 -19.59
C GLY A 114 -11.70 -7.67 -18.10
N GLN A 115 -10.74 -8.11 -17.31
CA GLN A 115 -10.87 -8.27 -15.86
C GLN A 115 -10.20 -7.12 -15.11
N ALA A 116 -10.49 -7.00 -13.81
CA ALA A 116 -9.84 -6.06 -12.91
C ALA A 116 -9.16 -6.76 -11.73
N ILE A 117 -9.35 -8.09 -11.59
CA ILE A 117 -8.80 -8.89 -10.48
C ILE A 117 -7.99 -10.03 -11.10
N SER A 118 -6.81 -10.27 -10.52
CA SER A 118 -5.91 -11.34 -10.95
C SER A 118 -6.37 -12.73 -10.51
N SER A 119 -5.74 -13.77 -11.06
CA SER A 119 -5.65 -15.08 -10.41
C SER A 119 -5.04 -14.90 -9.00
N ALA A 120 -5.11 -15.95 -8.18
CA ALA A 120 -4.61 -15.89 -6.80
C ALA A 120 -3.33 -16.71 -6.62
N ALA A 121 -2.38 -16.14 -5.88
CA ALA A 121 -1.31 -16.87 -5.24
C ALA A 121 -1.81 -17.47 -3.91
N SER A 122 -1.20 -18.55 -3.46
CA SER A 122 -1.56 -19.21 -2.19
C SER A 122 -0.49 -18.96 -1.14
N LEU A 123 -0.88 -18.27 -0.06
CA LEU A 123 -0.07 -18.12 1.15
C LEU A 123 -0.57 -19.11 2.18
N SER A 124 0.23 -20.10 2.53
CA SER A 124 -0.14 -21.17 3.46
C SER A 124 0.74 -21.17 4.69
N ILE A 125 0.12 -21.25 5.86
CA ILE A 125 0.81 -21.45 7.13
C ILE A 125 0.82 -22.95 7.44
N ALA A 126 2.01 -23.53 7.55
CA ALA A 126 2.21 -24.96 7.71
C ALA A 126 2.01 -25.42 9.15
N ASP A 127 2.58 -24.69 10.11
CA ASP A 127 2.50 -24.98 11.53
C ASP A 127 2.86 -23.72 12.35
N ASP A 128 2.70 -23.79 13.66
CA ASP A 128 3.01 -22.73 14.62
C ASP A 128 4.18 -23.08 15.55
N SER A 129 4.94 -24.11 15.25
CA SER A 129 6.01 -24.61 16.12
C SER A 129 7.08 -23.57 16.46
N GLU A 130 7.29 -22.58 15.58
CA GLU A 130 8.21 -21.47 15.78
C GLU A 130 7.52 -20.20 16.34
N PHE A 131 6.21 -20.24 16.56
CA PHE A 131 5.47 -19.08 17.06
C PHE A 131 5.62 -18.91 18.57
N VAL A 132 5.87 -17.69 18.99
CA VAL A 132 5.97 -17.34 20.41
C VAL A 132 4.61 -16.86 20.89
N PRO A 133 4.02 -17.46 21.93
CA PRO A 133 2.74 -17.03 22.49
C PRO A 133 2.74 -15.53 22.83
N GLY A 134 1.65 -14.85 22.51
CA GLY A 134 1.47 -13.42 22.76
C GLY A 134 2.11 -12.49 21.72
N ARG A 135 2.79 -13.01 20.70
CA ARG A 135 3.26 -12.21 19.57
C ARG A 135 2.24 -12.17 18.44
N VAL A 136 2.20 -11.05 17.73
CA VAL A 136 1.46 -10.91 16.48
C VAL A 136 2.47 -10.93 15.35
N TYR A 137 2.23 -11.78 14.36
CA TYR A 137 3.10 -11.95 13.21
C TYR A 137 2.55 -11.25 11.99
N LEU A 138 3.44 -10.70 11.16
CA LEU A 138 3.12 -10.03 9.90
C LEU A 138 3.84 -10.73 8.75
N ILE A 139 3.13 -10.90 7.64
CA ILE A 139 3.67 -11.38 6.37
C ILE A 139 3.48 -10.28 5.34
N PRO A 140 4.49 -9.44 5.08
CA PRO A 140 4.37 -8.40 4.06
C PRO A 140 4.47 -9.02 2.66
N VAL A 141 3.39 -8.91 1.88
CA VAL A 141 3.38 -9.30 0.47
C VAL A 141 3.43 -8.04 -0.39
N THR A 142 4.33 -8.01 -1.34
CA THR A 142 4.56 -6.86 -2.24
C THR A 142 4.39 -7.24 -3.70
N ILE A 143 4.04 -6.25 -4.52
CA ILE A 143 4.14 -6.33 -5.98
C ILE A 143 5.59 -6.01 -6.34
N LYS A 144 6.32 -7.01 -6.79
CA LYS A 144 7.73 -6.89 -7.16
C LYS A 144 7.92 -6.35 -8.58
N SER A 145 7.07 -6.77 -9.48
CA SER A 145 7.02 -6.29 -10.87
C SER A 145 5.66 -6.57 -11.49
N ALA A 146 5.31 -5.78 -12.48
CA ALA A 146 4.19 -6.04 -13.36
C ALA A 146 4.61 -5.80 -14.81
N THR A 147 4.05 -6.59 -15.75
CA THR A 147 4.29 -6.47 -17.19
C THR A 147 2.95 -6.36 -17.90
N GLY A 148 2.85 -5.42 -18.84
CA GLY A 148 1.62 -5.11 -19.57
C GLY A 148 1.29 -3.62 -19.47
N ASP A 149 0.26 -3.19 -20.22
CA ASP A 149 -0.23 -1.82 -20.19
C ASP A 149 -1.34 -1.69 -19.17
N LEU A 150 -1.17 -0.73 -18.25
CA LEU A 150 -2.13 -0.36 -17.20
C LEU A 150 -2.99 0.80 -17.65
#